data_3b85d6e9712f4c7cd6d41b08962c5eba
#
_entry.id   3b85d6e9712f4c7cd6d41b08962c5eba
#
_cell.length_a   1.000
_cell.length_b   1.000
_cell.length_c   1.000
_cell.angle_alpha   90.00
_cell.angle_beta   90.00
_cell.angle_gamma   90.00
#
_symmetry.space_group_name_H-M   'P 1'
#
loop_
_entity.id
_entity.type
_entity.pdbx_description
1 polymer ?
#
loop_
_entity_poly.entity_id
_entity_poly.type
_entity_poly.pdbx_seq_one_letter_code
_entity_poly.pdbx_strand_id
1 'polypeptide(L)'
;NYWKFQIEKPKLLYEKLKELKPNKTSFEKIRLILNDVWKKKVGLDPLTLAVYYVYNFNLSYGPGFMGWSSDIYLDEERYKRMIENIINFDPKNLKVECADFQNVIKKYPDDFLYCDPPYYIGKDSKMFKGIYPMRNIPVHHNGFPHEKLRDLLKNHMGGFILSYNNCPTIREYYKEFQQFFPSWQYTMGQGETRIGLNRKNGNGIHVIASHEIIIYSPPQK
;
A
#
# COMPACT_ATOMS: atom_id res chain seq x y z
N ASN A 1 1.91 -3.28 -14.17
CA ASN A 1 3.10 -3.48 -15.03
C ASN A 1 4.33 -3.94 -14.25
N TYR A 2 4.68 -3.32 -13.09
CA TYR A 2 5.89 -3.69 -12.35
C TYR A 2 5.97 -5.20 -12.05
N TRP A 3 4.97 -5.77 -11.40
CA TRP A 3 4.95 -7.18 -11.02
C TRP A 3 5.10 -8.13 -12.20
N LYS A 4 4.54 -7.77 -13.36
CA LYS A 4 4.74 -8.55 -14.58
C LYS A 4 6.22 -8.63 -14.97
N PHE A 5 6.93 -7.50 -14.99
CA PHE A 5 8.36 -7.49 -15.28
C PHE A 5 9.20 -8.12 -14.17
N GLN A 6 8.81 -7.94 -12.91
CA GLN A 6 9.48 -8.56 -11.77
C GLN A 6 9.45 -10.10 -11.83
N ILE A 7 8.34 -10.68 -12.28
CA ILE A 7 8.15 -12.12 -12.38
C ILE A 7 8.70 -12.68 -13.69
N GLU A 8 8.38 -12.05 -14.81
CA GLU A 8 8.66 -12.60 -16.14
C GLU A 8 10.03 -12.19 -16.68
N LYS A 9 10.52 -11.00 -16.36
CA LYS A 9 11.72 -10.39 -16.95
C LYS A 9 12.56 -9.60 -15.91
N PRO A 10 12.93 -10.19 -14.76
CA PRO A 10 13.63 -9.46 -13.69
C PRO A 10 14.98 -8.91 -14.14
N LYS A 11 15.72 -9.64 -14.98
CA LYS A 11 17.02 -9.18 -15.52
C LYS A 11 16.87 -7.89 -16.35
N LEU A 12 15.83 -7.80 -17.18
CA LEU A 12 15.58 -6.62 -18.00
C LEU A 12 15.23 -5.39 -17.14
N LEU A 13 14.40 -5.61 -16.11
CA LEU A 13 14.05 -4.56 -15.14
C LEU A 13 15.28 -4.06 -14.38
N TYR A 14 16.12 -4.98 -13.93
CA TYR A 14 17.38 -4.68 -13.24
C TYR A 14 18.34 -3.86 -14.11
N GLU A 15 18.63 -4.30 -15.35
CA GLU A 15 19.53 -3.58 -16.24
C GLU A 15 19.06 -2.14 -16.52
N LYS A 16 17.76 -1.96 -16.71
CA LYS A 16 17.18 -0.62 -16.89
C LYS A 16 17.27 0.25 -15.64
N LEU A 17 17.13 -0.31 -14.46
CA LEU A 17 17.34 0.43 -13.21
C LEU A 17 18.80 0.80 -12.99
N LYS A 18 19.76 -0.05 -13.38
CA LYS A 18 21.19 0.28 -13.31
C LYS A 18 21.59 1.51 -14.14
N GLU A 19 20.88 1.80 -15.21
CA GLU A 19 21.12 2.99 -16.05
C GLU A 19 20.76 4.30 -15.31
N LEU A 20 19.97 4.22 -14.22
CA LEU A 20 19.48 5.38 -13.46
C LEU A 20 20.40 5.68 -12.26
N LYS A 21 20.65 6.97 -12.04
CA LYS A 21 21.41 7.44 -10.87
C LYS A 21 20.47 7.83 -9.73
N PRO A 22 20.71 7.35 -8.50
CA PRO A 22 19.88 7.69 -7.34
C PRO A 22 20.24 9.09 -6.80
N ASN A 23 19.88 10.11 -7.57
CA ASN A 23 20.12 11.49 -7.18
C ASN A 23 18.84 12.34 -7.33
N LYS A 24 18.85 13.49 -6.69
CA LYS A 24 17.70 14.40 -6.67
C LYS A 24 17.26 14.84 -8.07
N THR A 25 18.19 15.13 -8.95
CA THR A 25 17.88 15.58 -10.32
C THR A 25 17.16 14.51 -11.12
N SER A 26 17.66 13.27 -11.11
CA SER A 26 17.02 12.12 -11.76
C SER A 26 15.66 11.82 -11.13
N PHE A 27 15.59 11.89 -9.80
CA PHE A 27 14.34 11.65 -9.07
C PHE A 27 13.24 12.63 -9.47
N GLU A 28 13.52 13.93 -9.44
CA GLU A 28 12.53 14.96 -9.78
C GLU A 28 12.11 14.89 -11.25
N LYS A 29 13.06 14.62 -12.16
CA LYS A 29 12.74 14.40 -13.57
C LYS A 29 11.77 13.26 -13.77
N ILE A 30 12.05 12.10 -13.17
CA ILE A 30 11.18 10.91 -13.26
C ILE A 30 9.82 11.18 -12.61
N ARG A 31 9.80 11.85 -11.47
CA ARG A 31 8.56 12.23 -10.77
C ARG A 31 7.66 13.12 -11.63
N LEU A 32 8.24 14.11 -12.34
CA LEU A 32 7.49 14.95 -13.27
C LEU A 32 6.91 14.14 -14.43
N ILE A 33 7.69 13.25 -15.04
CA ILE A 33 7.22 12.36 -16.11
C ILE A 33 6.07 11.49 -15.61
N LEU A 34 6.18 10.84 -14.44
CA LEU A 34 5.14 10.03 -13.85
C LEU A 34 3.86 10.83 -13.57
N ASN A 35 3.99 12.09 -13.13
CA ASN A 35 2.85 12.98 -12.93
C ASN A 35 2.13 13.31 -14.25
N ASP A 36 2.88 13.50 -15.35
CA ASP A 36 2.27 13.74 -16.64
C ASP A 36 1.62 12.47 -17.24
N VAL A 37 2.21 11.31 -17.01
CA VAL A 37 1.57 10.01 -17.33
C VAL A 37 0.27 9.86 -16.54
N TRP A 38 0.29 10.15 -15.25
CA TRP A 38 -0.90 10.10 -14.39
C TRP A 38 -2.01 11.02 -14.89
N LYS A 39 -1.65 12.23 -15.31
CA LYS A 39 -2.56 13.21 -15.89
C LYS A 39 -2.98 12.88 -17.33
N LYS A 40 -2.56 11.74 -17.86
CA LYS A 40 -2.81 11.28 -19.23
C LYS A 40 -2.32 12.25 -20.31
N LYS A 41 -1.29 13.03 -20.02
CA LYS A 41 -0.65 13.94 -20.98
C LYS A 41 0.37 13.23 -21.85
N VAL A 42 1.03 12.21 -21.31
CA VAL A 42 2.09 11.45 -21.97
C VAL A 42 1.85 9.97 -21.78
N GLY A 43 2.17 9.17 -22.77
CA GLY A 43 2.23 7.71 -22.67
C GLY A 43 3.67 7.26 -22.50
N LEU A 44 3.91 6.20 -21.73
CA LEU A 44 5.17 5.48 -21.67
C LEU A 44 4.95 4.02 -22.06
N ASP A 45 5.97 3.40 -22.63
CA ASP A 45 5.96 1.96 -22.80
C ASP A 45 5.91 1.25 -21.42
N PRO A 46 5.37 0.03 -21.36
CA PRO A 46 5.14 -0.67 -20.09
C PRO A 46 6.42 -0.91 -19.27
N LEU A 47 7.58 -1.13 -19.92
CA LEU A 47 8.84 -1.36 -19.23
C LEU A 47 9.35 -0.07 -18.57
N THR A 48 9.41 1.02 -19.33
CA THR A 48 9.84 2.32 -18.82
C THR A 48 8.94 2.77 -17.67
N LEU A 49 7.64 2.57 -17.80
CA LEU A 49 6.70 2.87 -16.71
C LEU A 49 7.00 2.03 -15.45
N ALA A 50 7.28 0.73 -15.60
CA ALA A 50 7.63 -0.14 -14.48
C ALA A 50 8.94 0.31 -13.81
N VAL A 51 9.97 0.62 -14.60
CA VAL A 51 11.28 1.12 -14.13
C VAL A 51 11.12 2.42 -13.34
N TYR A 52 10.42 3.40 -13.89
CA TYR A 52 10.20 4.69 -13.23
C TYR A 52 9.34 4.57 -11.97
N TYR A 53 8.35 3.68 -11.98
CA TYR A 53 7.55 3.39 -10.79
C TYR A 53 8.41 2.84 -9.65
N VAL A 54 9.21 1.80 -9.92
CA VAL A 54 10.09 1.18 -8.92
C VAL A 54 11.11 2.18 -8.39
N TYR A 55 11.76 2.92 -9.28
CA TYR A 55 12.72 3.95 -8.92
C TYR A 55 12.09 5.01 -8.00
N ASN A 56 10.99 5.61 -8.43
CA ASN A 56 10.33 6.65 -7.66
C ASN A 56 9.79 6.14 -6.32
N PHE A 57 9.14 4.98 -6.31
CA PHE A 57 8.56 4.40 -5.10
C PHE A 57 9.61 4.16 -4.02
N ASN A 58 10.75 3.54 -4.40
CA ASN A 58 11.77 3.17 -3.43
C ASN A 58 12.66 4.34 -2.96
N LEU A 59 12.74 5.41 -3.74
CA LEU A 59 13.53 6.58 -3.39
C LEU A 59 12.70 7.72 -2.80
N SER A 60 11.39 7.52 -2.64
CA SER A 60 10.51 8.48 -1.99
C SER A 60 10.60 8.39 -0.46
N TYR A 61 10.47 9.52 0.21
CA TYR A 61 10.30 9.57 1.65
C TYR A 61 8.94 8.95 2.06
N GLY A 62 9.05 7.91 2.87
CA GLY A 62 7.91 7.03 3.12
C GLY A 62 7.56 6.23 1.85
N PRO A 63 7.17 4.96 1.95
CA PRO A 63 6.79 4.19 0.78
C PRO A 63 5.58 4.84 0.13
N GLY A 64 5.84 5.60 -0.93
CA GLY A 64 4.79 6.37 -1.58
C GLY A 64 5.11 6.66 -3.04
N PHE A 65 4.19 6.28 -3.92
CA PHE A 65 4.23 6.68 -5.31
C PHE A 65 4.15 8.21 -5.42
N MET A 66 5.10 8.81 -6.14
CA MET A 66 5.26 10.25 -6.30
C MET A 66 5.49 11.05 -5.00
N GLY A 67 6.01 10.41 -3.96
CA GLY A 67 6.47 11.08 -2.75
C GLY A 67 7.61 12.07 -3.01
N TRP A 68 8.12 12.68 -1.96
CA TRP A 68 9.29 13.57 -2.04
C TRP A 68 10.59 12.77 -1.99
N SER A 69 11.64 13.28 -2.65
CA SER A 69 12.98 12.72 -2.51
C SER A 69 13.48 12.87 -1.06
N SER A 70 14.22 11.90 -0.60
CA SER A 70 14.88 11.96 0.70
C SER A 70 16.34 11.56 0.52
N ASP A 71 17.27 12.35 1.06
CA ASP A 71 18.70 12.09 0.97
C ASP A 71 19.08 10.72 1.55
N ILE A 72 18.33 10.23 2.55
CA ILE A 72 18.52 8.88 3.11
C ILE A 72 18.28 7.77 2.07
N TYR A 73 17.39 8.00 1.11
CA TYR A 73 17.05 7.02 0.08
C TYR A 73 17.82 7.22 -1.24
N LEU A 74 18.48 8.38 -1.41
CA LEU A 74 19.30 8.70 -2.59
C LEU A 74 20.75 8.21 -2.45
N ASP A 75 21.00 7.26 -1.56
CA ASP A 75 22.29 6.61 -1.33
C ASP A 75 22.58 5.53 -2.40
N GLU A 76 23.76 5.56 -3.02
CA GLU A 76 24.10 4.64 -4.11
C GLU A 76 24.18 3.18 -3.67
N GLU A 77 24.74 2.90 -2.49
CA GLU A 77 24.84 1.53 -1.96
C GLU A 77 23.47 0.96 -1.60
N ARG A 78 22.61 1.81 -1.07
CA ARG A 78 21.21 1.43 -0.79
C ARG A 78 20.44 1.14 -2.08
N TYR A 79 20.63 1.99 -3.08
CA TYR A 79 20.02 1.79 -4.40
C TYR A 79 20.49 0.50 -5.05
N LYS A 80 21.79 0.22 -5.02
CA LYS A 80 22.37 -1.02 -5.51
C LYS A 80 21.74 -2.24 -4.86
N ARG A 81 21.67 -2.28 -3.52
CA ARG A 81 21.00 -3.37 -2.80
C ARG A 81 19.52 -3.52 -3.18
N MET A 82 18.83 -2.40 -3.38
CA MET A 82 17.42 -2.40 -3.79
C MET A 82 17.22 -3.05 -5.16
N ILE A 83 18.05 -2.70 -6.15
CA ILE A 83 17.94 -3.30 -7.49
C ILE A 83 18.44 -4.75 -7.53
N GLU A 84 19.42 -5.13 -6.71
CA GLU A 84 19.86 -6.52 -6.56
C GLU A 84 18.75 -7.41 -6.01
N ASN A 85 17.90 -6.91 -5.11
CA ASN A 85 16.74 -7.64 -4.61
C ASN A 85 15.75 -8.01 -5.73
N ILE A 86 15.73 -7.28 -6.84
CA ILE A 86 14.90 -7.61 -8.00
C ILE A 86 15.32 -8.93 -8.64
N ILE A 87 16.63 -9.14 -8.79
CA ILE A 87 17.15 -10.42 -9.37
C ILE A 87 17.04 -11.57 -8.38
N ASN A 88 17.24 -11.28 -7.10
CA ASN A 88 17.24 -12.29 -6.05
C ASN A 88 15.82 -12.67 -5.59
N PHE A 89 14.80 -11.99 -6.11
CA PHE A 89 13.41 -12.30 -5.79
C PHE A 89 12.99 -13.63 -6.43
N ASP A 90 12.57 -14.58 -5.61
CA ASP A 90 12.01 -15.86 -6.08
C ASP A 90 10.47 -15.78 -6.12
N PRO A 91 9.85 -15.74 -7.31
CA PRO A 91 8.41 -15.62 -7.46
C PRO A 91 7.66 -16.94 -7.29
N LYS A 92 8.29 -18.01 -6.71
CA LYS A 92 7.62 -19.30 -6.54
C LYS A 92 6.24 -19.14 -5.91
N ASN A 93 5.25 -19.75 -6.54
CA ASN A 93 3.85 -19.74 -6.10
C ASN A 93 3.19 -18.34 -6.06
N LEU A 94 3.82 -17.29 -6.61
CA LEU A 94 3.23 -15.96 -6.72
C LEU A 94 2.57 -15.77 -8.07
N LYS A 95 1.28 -15.53 -8.06
CA LYS A 95 0.49 -15.07 -9.23
C LYS A 95 -0.07 -13.68 -8.93
N VAL A 96 0.15 -12.74 -9.84
CA VAL A 96 -0.31 -11.36 -9.69
C VAL A 96 -1.30 -11.02 -10.79
N GLU A 97 -2.47 -10.57 -10.39
CA GLU A 97 -3.52 -10.06 -11.29
C GLU A 97 -3.85 -8.61 -10.91
N CYS A 98 -4.19 -7.80 -11.92
CA CYS A 98 -4.80 -6.49 -11.73
C CYS A 98 -6.27 -6.63 -12.13
N ALA A 99 -7.15 -6.75 -11.14
CA ALA A 99 -8.57 -6.97 -11.35
C ALA A 99 -9.41 -6.27 -10.27
N ASP A 100 -10.68 -6.04 -10.57
CA ASP A 100 -11.63 -5.55 -9.58
C ASP A 100 -11.91 -6.64 -8.53
N PHE A 101 -11.92 -6.27 -7.25
CA PHE A 101 -12.11 -7.20 -6.13
C PHE A 101 -13.42 -7.99 -6.24
N GLN A 102 -14.47 -7.40 -6.81
CA GLN A 102 -15.75 -8.06 -6.99
C GLN A 102 -15.64 -9.28 -7.91
N ASN A 103 -14.78 -9.19 -8.92
CA ASN A 103 -14.51 -10.30 -9.83
C ASN A 103 -13.57 -11.33 -9.19
N VAL A 104 -12.57 -10.86 -8.44
CA VAL A 104 -11.60 -11.73 -7.78
C VAL A 104 -12.28 -12.61 -6.72
N ILE A 105 -13.08 -12.03 -5.84
CA ILE A 105 -13.80 -12.79 -4.79
C ILE A 105 -14.70 -13.87 -5.40
N LYS A 106 -15.42 -13.54 -6.48
CA LYS A 106 -16.29 -14.51 -7.18
C LYS A 106 -15.52 -15.60 -7.92
N LYS A 107 -14.30 -15.28 -8.39
CA LYS A 107 -13.43 -16.22 -9.11
C LYS A 107 -12.81 -17.27 -8.20
N TYR A 108 -12.61 -16.95 -6.94
CA TYR A 108 -11.97 -17.79 -5.93
C TYR A 108 -12.89 -18.01 -4.72
N PRO A 109 -14.04 -18.68 -4.89
CA PRO A 109 -15.09 -18.76 -3.87
C PRO A 109 -14.68 -19.55 -2.62
N ASP A 110 -13.78 -20.52 -2.77
CA ASP A 110 -13.37 -21.44 -1.72
C ASP A 110 -11.94 -21.16 -1.20
N ASP A 111 -11.23 -20.19 -1.80
CA ASP A 111 -9.88 -19.82 -1.38
C ASP A 111 -9.92 -18.93 -0.15
N PHE A 112 -8.94 -19.10 0.75
CA PHE A 112 -8.81 -18.21 1.90
C PHE A 112 -8.29 -16.83 1.47
N LEU A 113 -8.97 -15.77 1.85
CA LEU A 113 -8.66 -14.40 1.43
C LEU A 113 -7.96 -13.60 2.54
N TYR A 114 -6.92 -12.85 2.19
CA TYR A 114 -6.46 -11.71 2.96
C TYR A 114 -6.85 -10.43 2.24
N CYS A 115 -7.65 -9.60 2.89
CA CYS A 115 -8.20 -8.37 2.32
C CYS A 115 -7.65 -7.14 3.05
N ASP A 116 -7.08 -6.22 2.30
CA ASP A 116 -6.60 -4.91 2.78
C ASP A 116 -7.16 -3.80 1.86
N PRO A 117 -8.46 -3.51 1.97
CA PRO A 117 -9.11 -2.52 1.12
C PRO A 117 -8.73 -1.10 1.52
N PRO A 118 -9.05 -0.10 0.68
CA PRO A 118 -9.02 1.30 1.11
C PRO A 118 -9.83 1.48 2.40
N TYR A 119 -9.23 2.13 3.39
CA TYR A 119 -9.87 2.30 4.70
C TYR A 119 -11.08 3.23 4.63
N TYR A 120 -12.07 2.97 5.48
CA TYR A 120 -13.30 3.74 5.54
C TYR A 120 -13.06 5.15 6.09
N ILE A 121 -13.43 6.16 5.32
CA ILE A 121 -13.28 7.59 5.67
C ILE A 121 -14.67 8.24 5.82
N GLY A 122 -15.55 7.60 6.58
CA GLY A 122 -16.86 8.13 6.90
C GLY A 122 -16.86 9.10 8.08
N LYS A 123 -18.03 9.61 8.42
CA LYS A 123 -18.22 10.63 9.47
C LYS A 123 -17.75 10.19 10.86
N ASP A 124 -17.80 8.89 11.14
CA ASP A 124 -17.43 8.25 12.40
C ASP A 124 -15.99 7.70 12.41
N SER A 125 -15.26 7.86 11.32
CA SER A 125 -13.86 7.48 11.24
C SER A 125 -12.95 8.55 11.84
N LYS A 126 -12.00 8.12 12.69
CA LYS A 126 -10.94 8.99 13.21
C LYS A 126 -9.78 9.16 12.23
N MET A 127 -9.80 8.44 11.12
CA MET A 127 -8.79 8.62 10.07
C MET A 127 -9.00 9.94 9.35
N PHE A 128 -7.91 10.69 9.20
CA PHE A 128 -7.98 11.96 8.45
C PHE A 128 -7.67 11.71 6.96
N LYS A 129 -8.34 12.46 6.11
CA LYS A 129 -8.22 12.38 4.64
C LYS A 129 -6.80 12.66 4.09
N GLY A 130 -5.84 13.00 4.93
CA GLY A 130 -4.48 13.35 4.53
C GLY A 130 -3.40 12.33 4.91
N ILE A 131 -3.76 11.11 5.30
CA ILE A 131 -2.79 10.07 5.68
C ILE A 131 -1.91 9.62 4.51
N TYR A 132 -2.41 9.78 3.28
CA TYR A 132 -1.67 9.45 2.06
C TYR A 132 -1.02 10.72 1.49
N PRO A 133 0.26 10.67 1.08
CA PRO A 133 1.04 11.86 0.72
C PRO A 133 0.55 12.60 -0.52
N MET A 134 -0.47 12.11 -1.20
CA MET A 134 -0.92 12.63 -2.49
C MET A 134 -2.31 13.27 -2.40
N ARG A 135 -2.36 14.40 -1.72
CA ARG A 135 -3.61 15.16 -1.50
C ARG A 135 -4.37 15.58 -2.78
N ASN A 136 -3.67 15.66 -3.91
CA ASN A 136 -4.23 16.14 -5.18
C ASN A 136 -4.52 15.01 -6.19
N ILE A 137 -4.28 13.75 -5.83
CA ILE A 137 -4.63 12.59 -6.66
C ILE A 137 -5.87 11.96 -6.04
N PRO A 138 -6.92 11.70 -6.85
CA PRO A 138 -8.08 10.98 -6.37
C PRO A 138 -7.63 9.65 -5.76
N VAL A 139 -7.66 9.57 -4.45
CA VAL A 139 -7.32 8.35 -3.74
C VAL A 139 -8.55 7.46 -3.81
N HIS A 140 -8.35 6.18 -4.07
CA HIS A 140 -9.43 5.19 -4.17
C HIS A 140 -10.31 5.09 -2.92
N HIS A 141 -9.95 5.77 -1.82
CA HIS A 141 -10.75 5.86 -0.60
C HIS A 141 -12.07 6.62 -0.75
N ASN A 142 -12.13 7.61 -1.66
CA ASN A 142 -13.37 8.30 -1.94
C ASN A 142 -14.16 7.47 -2.96
N GLY A 143 -15.24 6.87 -2.53
CA GLY A 143 -16.13 6.09 -3.39
C GLY A 143 -15.80 4.60 -3.49
N PHE A 144 -14.91 4.07 -2.63
CA PHE A 144 -14.77 2.62 -2.52
C PHE A 144 -16.08 2.01 -2.00
N PRO A 145 -16.62 0.96 -2.66
CA PRO A 145 -17.92 0.39 -2.31
C PRO A 145 -17.81 -0.58 -1.12
N HIS A 146 -17.62 -0.05 0.10
CA HIS A 146 -17.42 -0.82 1.33
C HIS A 146 -18.56 -1.80 1.62
N GLU A 147 -19.81 -1.40 1.35
CA GLU A 147 -20.97 -2.28 1.54
C GLU A 147 -20.94 -3.48 0.58
N LYS A 148 -20.51 -3.24 -0.66
CA LYS A 148 -20.38 -4.31 -1.64
C LYS A 148 -19.31 -5.33 -1.25
N LEU A 149 -18.19 -4.86 -0.70
CA LEU A 149 -17.16 -5.74 -0.17
C LEU A 149 -17.71 -6.58 1.00
N ARG A 150 -18.40 -5.94 1.94
CA ARG A 150 -19.09 -6.64 3.06
C ARG A 150 -20.00 -7.76 2.54
N ASP A 151 -20.87 -7.44 1.59
CA ASP A 151 -21.87 -8.39 1.10
C ASP A 151 -21.23 -9.58 0.36
N LEU A 152 -20.13 -9.34 -0.35
CA LEU A 152 -19.37 -10.41 -0.98
C LEU A 152 -18.68 -11.30 0.05
N LEU A 153 -18.06 -10.71 1.09
CA LEU A 153 -17.37 -11.47 2.13
C LEU A 153 -18.32 -12.25 3.02
N LYS A 154 -19.55 -11.77 3.25
CA LYS A 154 -20.58 -12.52 3.99
C LYS A 154 -20.97 -13.83 3.32
N ASN A 155 -20.89 -13.89 2.00
CA ASN A 155 -21.25 -15.06 1.20
C ASN A 155 -20.02 -15.85 0.73
N HIS A 156 -18.82 -15.50 1.20
CA HIS A 156 -17.59 -16.16 0.79
C HIS A 156 -17.35 -17.42 1.64
N MET A 157 -17.12 -18.57 0.98
CA MET A 157 -16.99 -19.86 1.64
C MET A 157 -15.59 -20.17 2.13
N GLY A 158 -14.56 -19.65 1.46
CA GLY A 158 -13.15 -19.96 1.75
C GLY A 158 -12.60 -19.34 3.04
N GLY A 159 -13.39 -18.48 3.71
CA GLY A 159 -12.93 -17.74 4.88
C GLY A 159 -12.03 -16.56 4.53
N PHE A 160 -11.83 -15.65 5.48
CA PHE A 160 -11.00 -14.47 5.23
C PHE A 160 -10.40 -13.86 6.50
N ILE A 161 -9.33 -13.10 6.29
CA ILE A 161 -8.85 -12.05 7.19
C ILE A 161 -9.02 -10.71 6.48
N LEU A 162 -9.60 -9.74 7.16
CA LEU A 162 -9.83 -8.40 6.63
C LEU A 162 -9.27 -7.38 7.60
N SER A 163 -8.35 -6.52 7.14
CA SER A 163 -7.85 -5.38 7.91
C SER A 163 -8.63 -4.12 7.57
N TYR A 164 -8.98 -3.33 8.59
CA TYR A 164 -9.68 -2.07 8.45
C TYR A 164 -9.32 -1.08 9.57
N ASN A 165 -9.70 0.18 9.38
CA ASN A 165 -9.71 1.13 10.48
C ASN A 165 -10.89 0.86 11.42
N ASN A 166 -10.61 0.89 12.72
CA ASN A 166 -11.61 0.65 13.76
C ASN A 166 -12.54 1.85 13.93
N CYS A 167 -13.76 1.75 13.44
CA CYS A 167 -14.82 2.72 13.63
C CYS A 167 -16.18 2.03 13.78
N PRO A 168 -17.20 2.72 14.34
CA PRO A 168 -18.53 2.13 14.57
C PRO A 168 -19.14 1.49 13.33
N THR A 169 -19.09 2.15 12.18
CA THR A 169 -19.64 1.63 10.93
C THR A 169 -18.97 0.30 10.53
N ILE A 170 -17.64 0.19 10.58
CA ILE A 170 -16.97 -1.08 10.22
C ILE A 170 -17.28 -2.18 11.22
N ARG A 171 -17.32 -1.87 12.53
CA ARG A 171 -17.73 -2.86 13.53
C ARG A 171 -19.13 -3.40 13.28
N GLU A 172 -20.06 -2.53 12.92
CA GLU A 172 -21.44 -2.92 12.60
C GLU A 172 -21.53 -3.72 11.30
N TYR A 173 -20.78 -3.34 10.25
CA TYR A 173 -20.75 -4.07 8.98
C TYR A 173 -20.34 -5.54 9.14
N TYR A 174 -19.47 -5.82 10.10
CA TYR A 174 -18.85 -7.13 10.30
C TYR A 174 -19.14 -7.71 11.70
N LYS A 175 -20.23 -7.30 12.36
CA LYS A 175 -20.58 -7.71 13.73
C LYS A 175 -20.79 -9.21 13.90
N GLU A 176 -21.10 -9.92 12.84
CA GLU A 176 -21.31 -11.38 12.84
C GLU A 176 -20.01 -12.19 12.79
N PHE A 177 -18.88 -11.54 12.55
CA PHE A 177 -17.56 -12.16 12.46
C PHE A 177 -16.73 -11.88 13.71
N GLN A 178 -15.67 -12.67 13.89
CA GLN A 178 -14.73 -12.42 14.97
C GLN A 178 -13.96 -11.11 14.72
N GLN A 179 -13.90 -10.25 15.72
CA GLN A 179 -13.25 -8.95 15.66
C GLN A 179 -12.11 -8.87 16.67
N PHE A 180 -10.93 -8.50 16.22
CA PHE A 180 -9.75 -8.31 17.03
C PHE A 180 -9.30 -6.84 16.93
N PHE A 181 -8.90 -6.27 18.06
CA PHE A 181 -8.50 -4.87 18.18
C PHE A 181 -7.01 -4.80 18.54
N PRO A 182 -6.13 -4.99 17.54
CA PRO A 182 -4.69 -4.96 17.79
C PRO A 182 -4.26 -3.55 18.21
N SER A 183 -3.27 -3.50 19.09
CA SER A 183 -2.65 -2.25 19.52
C SER A 183 -1.18 -2.28 19.13
N TRP A 184 -0.80 -1.41 18.19
CA TRP A 184 0.60 -1.19 17.83
C TRP A 184 0.84 0.29 17.59
N GLN A 185 2.11 0.64 17.52
CA GLN A 185 2.54 1.98 17.21
C GLN A 185 3.06 2.05 15.78
N TYR A 186 2.53 2.96 14.99
CA TYR A 186 3.13 3.29 13.70
C TYR A 186 4.44 4.07 13.93
N THR A 187 5.55 3.52 13.43
CA THR A 187 6.88 4.13 13.53
C THR A 187 7.15 5.15 12.43
N MET A 188 6.30 5.22 11.40
CA MET A 188 6.51 6.07 10.23
C MET A 188 5.77 7.40 10.32
N GLY A 189 6.46 8.49 10.04
CA GLY A 189 5.92 9.84 9.93
C GLY A 189 5.67 10.54 11.26
N GLN A 190 4.51 11.15 11.42
CA GLN A 190 4.15 11.95 12.61
C GLN A 190 4.18 11.18 13.95
N GLY A 191 4.25 9.86 13.91
CA GLY A 191 4.38 9.01 15.10
C GLY A 191 5.64 9.29 15.90
N GLU A 192 6.81 9.39 15.27
CA GLU A 192 8.07 9.66 15.96
C GLU A 192 8.10 11.04 16.63
N THR A 193 7.57 12.06 15.95
CA THR A 193 7.49 13.41 16.53
C THR A 193 6.55 13.43 17.73
N ARG A 194 5.44 12.68 17.69
CA ARG A 194 4.52 12.55 18.82
C ARG A 194 5.11 11.75 19.99
N ILE A 195 5.88 10.69 19.69
CA ILE A 195 6.61 9.94 20.73
C ILE A 195 7.62 10.86 21.44
N GLY A 196 8.40 11.63 20.68
CA GLY A 196 9.36 12.58 21.22
C GLY A 196 8.70 13.64 22.11
N LEU A 197 7.56 14.19 21.69
CA LEU A 197 6.77 15.15 22.47
C LEU A 197 6.14 14.52 23.70
N ASN A 198 5.57 13.32 23.60
CA ASN A 198 4.98 12.61 24.74
C ASN A 198 6.03 12.23 25.77
N ARG A 199 7.23 11.79 25.35
CA ARG A 199 8.37 11.56 26.25
C ARG A 199 8.81 12.84 26.96
N LYS A 200 8.90 13.96 26.24
CA LYS A 200 9.25 15.26 26.83
C LYS A 200 8.19 15.75 27.82
N ASN A 201 6.93 15.45 27.60
CA ASN A 201 5.81 15.86 28.45
C ASN A 201 5.52 14.88 29.60
N GLY A 202 6.34 13.84 29.81
CA GLY A 202 6.19 12.89 30.92
C GLY A 202 4.97 11.95 30.80
N ASN A 203 4.29 11.92 29.65
CA ASN A 203 3.18 11.00 29.40
C ASN A 203 3.72 9.59 29.16
N GLY A 204 3.62 8.72 30.16
CA GLY A 204 4.18 7.36 30.12
C GLY A 204 3.49 6.39 29.14
N ILE A 205 2.35 6.73 28.57
CA ILE A 205 1.62 5.89 27.60
C ILE A 205 2.02 6.33 26.20
N HIS A 206 3.03 5.67 25.65
CA HIS A 206 3.55 5.95 24.30
C HIS A 206 2.82 5.21 23.18
N VAL A 207 1.99 4.25 23.53
CA VAL A 207 1.18 3.49 22.57
C VAL A 207 -0.19 4.16 22.48
N ILE A 208 -0.39 4.97 21.46
CA ILE A 208 -1.74 5.34 21.07
C ILE A 208 -2.38 4.06 20.56
N ALA A 209 -3.50 3.65 21.16
CA ALA A 209 -4.28 2.52 20.68
C ALA A 209 -4.43 2.64 19.16
N SER A 210 -3.99 1.64 18.42
CA SER A 210 -4.11 1.65 16.98
C SER A 210 -5.60 1.73 16.65
N HIS A 211 -5.93 2.52 15.64
CA HIS A 211 -7.30 2.59 15.15
C HIS A 211 -7.53 1.49 14.10
N GLU A 212 -7.03 0.29 14.40
CA GLU A 212 -7.11 -0.88 13.53
C GLU A 212 -8.10 -1.90 14.08
N ILE A 213 -8.70 -2.64 13.17
CA ILE A 213 -9.53 -3.80 13.46
C ILE A 213 -9.14 -4.91 12.47
N ILE A 214 -8.97 -6.11 12.98
CA ILE A 214 -8.84 -7.32 12.18
C ILE A 214 -10.13 -8.11 12.31
N ILE A 215 -10.71 -8.45 11.19
CA ILE A 215 -11.96 -9.22 11.11
C ILE A 215 -11.62 -10.58 10.50
N TYR A 216 -12.11 -11.64 11.13
CA TYR A 216 -11.80 -13.01 10.74
C TYR A 216 -13.06 -13.83 10.57
N SER A 217 -13.10 -14.58 9.50
CA SER A 217 -14.06 -15.65 9.23
C SER A 217 -13.30 -16.95 8.90
N PRO A 218 -13.56 -18.06 9.61
CA PRO A 218 -13.00 -19.34 9.20
C PRO A 218 -13.63 -19.80 7.88
N PRO A 219 -12.99 -20.73 7.16
CA PRO A 219 -13.62 -21.41 6.03
C PRO A 219 -14.91 -22.09 6.47
N GLN A 220 -15.95 -21.94 5.67
CA GLN A 220 -17.22 -22.65 5.88
C GLN A 220 -17.08 -24.03 5.23
N LYS A 221 -17.26 -25.08 6.05
CA LYS A 221 -17.19 -26.47 5.58
C LYS A 221 -18.49 -26.86 4.86
#